data_a0d06ce641c543f6f8d28962014ef29b
#
_entry.id   a0d06ce641c543f6f8d28962014ef29b
#
_cell.length_a   1.000
_cell.length_b   1.000
_cell.length_c   1.000
_cell.angle_alpha   90.00
_cell.angle_beta   90.00
_cell.angle_gamma   90.00
#
_symmetry.space_group_name_H-M   'P 1'
#
loop_
_entity.id
_entity.type
_entity.pdbx_description
1 polymer ?
#
loop_
_entity_poly.entity_id
_entity_poly.type
_entity_poly.pdbx_seq_one_letter_code
_entity_poly.pdbx_strand_id
1 'polypeptide(L)'
;MSVSPIIPGLNHHEIPAILNAAKEVGAVLATYSIVRLPGSVSEVFQRWLEENVSPSAADKIIGRIRDMRGGKLNELRPGIRMKGEGPMAAQIQSLFKVTTRKLGLDKMRFELTKDNFRRVTLGQGELF
;
A
#
# COMPACT_ATOMS: atom_id res chain seq x y z
N MET A 1 8.50 -4.17 6.47
CA MET A 1 7.71 -4.78 5.38
C MET A 1 6.58 -3.86 4.96
N SER A 2 6.21 -3.83 3.68
CA SER A 2 5.08 -3.04 3.17
C SER A 2 4.06 -3.94 2.46
N VAL A 3 2.80 -3.87 2.89
CA VAL A 3 1.67 -4.52 2.23
C VAL A 3 1.08 -3.53 1.22
N SER A 4 1.56 -3.56 0.02
CA SER A 4 1.24 -2.56 -1.01
C SER A 4 1.29 -3.15 -2.41
N PRO A 5 0.40 -2.74 -3.29
CA PRO A 5 -0.78 -1.91 -3.02
C PRO A 5 -1.95 -2.72 -2.45
N ILE A 6 -2.73 -2.13 -1.56
CA ILE A 6 -4.02 -2.68 -1.18
C ILE A 6 -5.07 -2.17 -2.16
N ILE A 7 -5.78 -3.10 -2.80
CA ILE A 7 -6.84 -2.81 -3.76
C ILE A 7 -8.17 -3.18 -3.10
N PRO A 8 -9.00 -2.19 -2.73
CA PRO A 8 -10.24 -2.45 -2.03
C PRO A 8 -11.20 -3.30 -2.88
N GLY A 9 -11.71 -4.37 -2.30
CA GLY A 9 -12.58 -5.32 -2.98
C GLY A 9 -11.85 -6.44 -3.73
N LEU A 10 -10.53 -6.35 -3.91
CA LEU A 10 -9.74 -7.38 -4.58
C LEU A 10 -8.86 -8.15 -3.59
N ASN A 11 -8.00 -7.47 -2.85
CA ASN A 11 -7.01 -8.12 -1.99
C ASN A 11 -6.99 -7.64 -0.53
N HIS A 12 -7.85 -6.72 -0.13
CA HIS A 12 -7.85 -6.20 1.26
C HIS A 12 -8.13 -7.29 2.30
N HIS A 13 -8.87 -8.32 1.95
CA HIS A 13 -9.17 -9.45 2.83
C HIS A 13 -7.96 -10.34 3.11
N GLU A 14 -6.91 -10.26 2.31
CA GLU A 14 -5.67 -11.02 2.47
C GLU A 14 -4.71 -10.40 3.50
N ILE A 15 -4.98 -9.19 3.98
CA ILE A 15 -4.10 -8.47 4.93
C ILE A 15 -3.71 -9.33 6.13
N PRO A 16 -4.64 -10.01 6.84
CA PRO A 16 -4.25 -10.84 7.99
C PRO A 16 -3.33 -11.99 7.61
N ALA A 17 -3.60 -12.68 6.52
CA ALA A 17 -2.78 -13.81 6.05
C ALA A 17 -1.37 -13.36 5.66
N ILE A 18 -1.25 -12.24 4.95
CA ILE A 18 0.05 -11.66 4.55
C ILE A 18 0.85 -11.25 5.78
N LEU A 19 0.23 -10.59 6.76
CA LEU A 19 0.90 -10.15 7.97
C LEU A 19 1.34 -11.32 8.85
N ASN A 20 0.53 -12.38 8.94
CA ASN A 20 0.92 -13.62 9.64
C ASN A 20 2.14 -14.28 8.97
N ALA A 21 2.12 -14.45 7.66
CA ALA A 21 3.25 -15.01 6.93
C ALA A 21 4.51 -14.15 7.08
N ALA A 22 4.38 -12.84 7.05
CA ALA A 22 5.51 -11.92 7.28
C ALA A 22 6.09 -12.07 8.69
N LYS A 23 5.25 -12.21 9.70
CA LYS A 23 5.69 -12.45 11.08
C LYS A 23 6.46 -13.75 11.22
N GLU A 24 6.00 -14.81 10.59
CA GLU A 24 6.66 -16.12 10.63
C GLU A 24 8.07 -16.10 10.06
N VAL A 25 8.32 -15.28 9.03
CA VAL A 25 9.65 -15.12 8.41
C VAL A 25 10.50 -14.01 9.03
N GLY A 26 10.09 -13.45 10.16
CA GLY A 26 10.88 -12.52 10.95
C GLY A 26 10.67 -11.04 10.68
N ALA A 27 9.60 -10.64 10.03
CA ALA A 27 9.24 -9.23 9.93
C ALA A 27 9.01 -8.63 11.32
N VAL A 28 9.47 -7.41 11.52
CA VAL A 28 9.41 -6.71 12.82
C VAL A 28 8.55 -5.47 12.79
N LEU A 29 8.31 -4.93 11.61
CA LEU A 29 7.44 -3.78 11.37
C LEU A 29 6.70 -3.96 10.05
N ALA A 30 5.43 -3.55 10.02
CA ALA A 30 4.63 -3.54 8.81
C ALA A 30 3.98 -2.18 8.57
N THR A 31 3.90 -1.80 7.30
CA THR A 31 3.17 -0.65 6.80
C THR A 31 2.29 -1.06 5.62
N TYR A 32 1.42 -0.19 5.18
CA TYR A 32 0.62 -0.42 3.97
C TYR A 32 0.39 0.85 3.18
N SER A 33 0.03 0.69 1.92
CA SER A 33 -0.54 1.77 1.12
C SER A 33 -1.69 1.28 0.24
N ILE A 34 -2.63 2.17 -0.01
CA ILE A 34 -3.75 1.93 -0.93
C ILE A 34 -3.26 2.15 -2.36
N VAL A 35 -3.85 1.40 -3.30
CA VAL A 35 -3.55 1.53 -4.72
C VAL A 35 -3.66 2.97 -5.20
N ARG A 36 -2.72 3.37 -6.03
CA ARG A 36 -2.68 4.67 -6.71
C ARG A 36 -2.66 4.45 -8.21
N LEU A 37 -3.50 5.18 -8.91
CA LEU A 37 -3.68 5.05 -10.35
C LEU A 37 -3.41 6.37 -11.06
N PRO A 38 -2.17 6.88 -11.06
CA PRO A 38 -1.83 8.14 -11.71
C PRO A 38 -1.81 7.99 -13.24
N GLY A 39 -2.31 9.00 -13.95
CA GLY A 39 -2.20 9.11 -15.39
C GLY A 39 -2.68 7.86 -16.15
N SER A 40 -1.88 7.38 -17.06
CA SER A 40 -2.18 6.21 -17.91
C SER A 40 -2.28 4.88 -17.16
N VAL A 41 -1.76 4.81 -15.93
CA VAL A 41 -1.89 3.60 -15.08
C VAL A 41 -3.36 3.27 -14.81
N SER A 42 -4.22 4.28 -14.69
CA SER A 42 -5.65 4.06 -14.48
C SER A 42 -6.33 3.34 -15.64
N GLU A 43 -5.95 3.64 -16.87
CA GLU A 43 -6.50 2.99 -18.07
C GLU A 43 -6.01 1.53 -18.17
N VAL A 44 -4.74 1.28 -17.91
CA VAL A 44 -4.15 -0.07 -17.91
C VAL A 44 -4.81 -0.93 -16.84
N PHE A 45 -5.02 -0.39 -15.64
CA PHE A 45 -5.67 -1.10 -14.54
C PHE A 45 -7.14 -1.43 -14.84
N GLN A 46 -7.88 -0.49 -15.40
CA GLN A 46 -9.27 -0.73 -15.79
C GLN A 46 -9.39 -1.82 -16.86
N ARG A 47 -8.51 -1.79 -17.86
CA ARG A 47 -8.46 -2.84 -18.89
C ARG A 47 -8.13 -4.20 -18.29
N TRP A 48 -7.18 -4.24 -17.36
CA TRP A 48 -6.85 -5.48 -16.66
C TRP A 48 -8.05 -6.03 -15.88
N LEU A 49 -8.81 -5.17 -15.21
CA LEU A 49 -10.03 -5.58 -14.51
C LEU A 49 -11.07 -6.16 -15.48
N GLU A 50 -11.28 -5.54 -16.63
CA GLU A 50 -12.21 -6.02 -17.66
C GLU A 50 -11.84 -7.42 -18.16
N GLU A 51 -10.56 -7.72 -18.25
CA GLU A 51 -10.06 -9.01 -18.73
C GLU A 51 -10.03 -10.11 -17.65
N ASN A 52 -9.91 -9.76 -16.38
CA ASN A 52 -9.60 -10.72 -15.31
C ASN A 52 -10.69 -10.89 -14.25
N VAL A 53 -11.66 -9.98 -14.17
CA VAL A 53 -12.77 -10.06 -13.21
C VAL A 53 -14.10 -9.85 -13.90
N SER A 54 -15.20 -10.26 -13.24
CA SER A 54 -16.54 -10.00 -13.79
C SER A 54 -16.84 -8.50 -13.87
N PRO A 55 -17.69 -8.05 -14.82
CA PRO A 55 -18.06 -6.63 -14.93
C PRO A 55 -18.58 -6.04 -13.63
N SER A 56 -19.41 -6.78 -12.88
CA SER A 56 -19.95 -6.30 -11.61
C SER A 56 -18.87 -6.18 -10.53
N ALA A 57 -17.88 -7.07 -10.50
CA ALA A 57 -16.74 -6.98 -9.60
C ALA A 57 -15.82 -5.81 -9.97
N ALA A 58 -15.56 -5.60 -11.26
CA ALA A 58 -14.79 -4.47 -11.75
C ALA A 58 -15.41 -3.13 -11.33
N ASP A 59 -16.72 -2.97 -11.52
CA ASP A 59 -17.47 -1.76 -11.13
C ASP A 59 -17.39 -1.51 -9.62
N LYS A 60 -17.51 -2.54 -8.81
CA LYS A 60 -17.37 -2.45 -7.35
C LYS A 60 -15.97 -2.02 -6.94
N ILE A 61 -14.93 -2.59 -7.54
CA ILE A 61 -13.53 -2.24 -7.25
C ILE A 61 -13.27 -0.78 -7.59
N ILE A 62 -13.63 -0.35 -8.80
CA ILE A 62 -13.47 1.03 -9.25
C ILE A 62 -14.29 2.00 -8.37
N GLY A 63 -15.52 1.66 -8.05
CA GLY A 63 -16.37 2.45 -7.16
C GLY A 63 -15.73 2.65 -5.78
N ARG A 64 -15.19 1.61 -5.18
CA ARG A 64 -14.49 1.68 -3.89
C ARG A 64 -13.22 2.53 -3.95
N ILE A 65 -12.45 2.43 -5.03
CA ILE A 65 -11.26 3.27 -5.21
C ILE A 65 -11.67 4.74 -5.31
N ARG A 66 -12.70 5.07 -6.07
CA ARG A 66 -13.23 6.43 -6.18
C ARG A 66 -13.74 6.96 -4.84
N ASP A 67 -14.47 6.16 -4.08
CA ASP A 67 -14.95 6.54 -2.75
C ASP A 67 -13.81 6.87 -1.78
N MET A 68 -12.69 6.19 -1.90
CA MET A 68 -11.49 6.43 -1.09
C MET A 68 -10.65 7.61 -1.59
N ARG A 69 -10.92 8.13 -2.77
CA ARG A 69 -10.15 9.17 -3.47
C ARG A 69 -10.97 10.41 -3.79
N GLY A 70 -12.07 10.64 -3.07
CA GLY A 70 -12.92 11.81 -3.31
C GLY A 70 -13.60 11.83 -4.68
N GLY A 71 -13.98 10.66 -5.20
CA GLY A 71 -14.64 10.48 -6.49
C GLY A 71 -13.69 10.33 -7.69
N LYS A 72 -12.37 10.36 -7.45
CA LYS A 72 -11.33 10.21 -8.48
C LYS A 72 -10.62 8.86 -8.33
N LEU A 73 -9.85 8.46 -9.34
CA LEU A 73 -9.02 7.25 -9.27
C LEU A 73 -7.64 7.50 -8.67
N ASN A 74 -7.23 8.75 -8.52
CA ASN A 74 -5.95 9.13 -7.94
C ASN A 74 -6.10 10.32 -6.99
N GLU A 75 -5.20 10.40 -6.03
CA GLU A 75 -5.13 11.49 -5.06
C GLU A 75 -3.68 11.94 -4.92
N LEU A 76 -3.47 13.26 -5.02
CA LEU A 76 -2.15 13.86 -4.95
C LEU A 76 -1.85 14.51 -3.59
N ARG A 77 -2.87 14.74 -2.77
CA ARG A 77 -2.71 15.41 -1.47
C ARG A 77 -1.80 14.59 -0.53
N PRO A 78 -0.76 15.20 0.06
CA PRO A 78 0.08 14.53 1.05
C PRO A 78 -0.74 13.97 2.23
N GLY A 79 -0.35 12.80 2.72
CA GLY A 79 -1.04 12.12 3.81
C GLY A 79 -2.25 11.28 3.38
N ILE A 80 -3.06 11.76 2.46
CA ILE A 80 -4.26 11.07 1.96
C ILE A 80 -3.92 10.12 0.82
N ARG A 81 -2.99 10.50 -0.05
CA ARG A 81 -2.61 9.72 -1.25
C ARG A 81 -2.20 8.27 -0.98
N MET A 82 -1.65 7.98 0.20
CA MET A 82 -1.18 6.63 0.57
C MET A 82 -2.25 5.82 1.30
N LYS A 83 -3.10 6.46 2.08
CA LYS A 83 -4.05 5.81 2.99
C LYS A 83 -5.51 5.90 2.52
N GLY A 84 -5.83 6.83 1.65
CA GLY A 84 -7.21 7.10 1.25
C GLY A 84 -8.04 7.77 2.36
N GLU A 85 -9.31 7.98 2.08
CA GLU A 85 -10.28 8.56 3.01
C GLU A 85 -11.64 7.83 2.90
N GLY A 86 -12.53 8.08 3.83
CA GLY A 86 -13.87 7.51 3.85
C GLY A 86 -13.98 6.17 4.58
N PRO A 87 -15.19 5.57 4.60
CA PRO A 87 -15.49 4.37 5.39
C PRO A 87 -14.64 3.15 5.03
N MET A 88 -14.40 2.91 3.76
CA MET A 88 -13.60 1.77 3.31
C MET A 88 -12.13 1.93 3.71
N ALA A 89 -11.58 3.13 3.61
CA ALA A 89 -10.23 3.43 4.06
C ALA A 89 -10.10 3.22 5.57
N ALA A 90 -11.09 3.67 6.35
CA ALA A 90 -11.15 3.47 7.79
C ALA A 90 -11.24 1.98 8.17
N GLN A 91 -11.99 1.19 7.42
CA GLN A 91 -12.11 -0.25 7.63
C GLN A 91 -10.76 -0.96 7.37
N ILE A 92 -10.09 -0.65 6.28
CA ILE A 92 -8.76 -1.20 5.96
C ILE A 92 -7.75 -0.80 7.04
N GLN A 93 -7.76 0.46 7.45
CA GLN A 93 -6.88 0.96 8.51
C GLN A 93 -7.10 0.22 9.83
N SER A 94 -8.36 0.01 10.22
CA SER A 94 -8.70 -0.72 11.45
C SER A 94 -8.25 -2.17 11.38
N LEU A 95 -8.51 -2.86 10.28
CA LEU A 95 -8.08 -4.24 10.06
C LEU A 95 -6.56 -4.36 10.15
N PHE A 96 -5.84 -3.47 9.48
CA PHE A 96 -4.38 -3.45 9.51
C PHE A 96 -3.83 -3.17 10.91
N LYS A 97 -4.37 -2.15 11.57
CA LYS A 97 -3.95 -1.76 12.93
C LYS A 97 -4.18 -2.87 13.95
N VAL A 98 -5.35 -3.49 13.94
CA VAL A 98 -5.66 -4.60 14.86
C VAL A 98 -4.74 -5.78 14.62
N THR A 99 -4.52 -6.16 13.37
CA THR A 99 -3.68 -7.30 13.00
C THR A 99 -2.21 -7.05 13.33
N THR A 100 -1.67 -5.89 13.01
CA THR A 100 -0.27 -5.54 13.33
C THR A 100 -0.03 -5.47 14.82
N ARG A 101 -0.98 -4.94 15.59
CA ARG A 101 -0.91 -4.91 17.05
C ARG A 101 -0.90 -6.31 17.64
N LYS A 102 -1.79 -7.19 17.18
CA LYS A 102 -1.86 -8.59 17.62
C LYS A 102 -0.56 -9.35 17.35
N LEU A 103 0.10 -9.07 16.23
CA LEU A 103 1.34 -9.72 15.80
C LEU A 103 2.61 -9.02 16.32
N GLY A 104 2.49 -7.87 16.96
CA GLY A 104 3.63 -7.08 17.43
C GLY A 104 4.44 -6.41 16.31
N LEU A 105 3.83 -6.16 15.16
CA LEU A 105 4.45 -5.53 13.99
C LEU A 105 4.32 -3.99 13.97
N ASP A 106 3.86 -3.39 15.04
CA ASP A 106 3.61 -1.94 15.18
C ASP A 106 4.53 -1.26 16.21
N LYS A 107 5.36 -2.01 16.92
CA LYS A 107 6.07 -1.52 18.12
C LYS A 107 7.51 -1.07 17.90
N MET A 108 8.11 -1.42 16.78
CA MET A 108 9.53 -1.16 16.57
C MET A 108 9.76 0.20 15.95
N ARG A 109 10.51 1.04 16.65
CA ARG A 109 11.07 2.27 16.08
C ARG A 109 12.48 1.97 15.59
N PHE A 110 12.74 2.23 14.33
CA PHE A 110 14.08 2.11 13.77
C PHE A 110 14.76 3.47 13.82
N GLU A 111 15.91 3.52 14.43
CA GLU A 111 16.84 4.61 14.23
C GLU A 111 17.77 4.26 13.07
N LEU A 112 17.76 5.11 12.06
CA LEU A 112 18.66 4.95 10.93
C LEU A 112 20.07 5.40 11.35
N THR A 113 21.03 4.48 11.30
CA THR A 113 22.43 4.83 11.52
C THR A 113 23.06 5.34 10.23
N LYS A 114 23.98 6.29 10.39
CA LYS A 114 24.82 6.80 9.28
C LYS A 114 26.23 6.19 9.30
N ASP A 115 26.52 5.26 10.19
CA ASP A 115 27.87 4.73 10.42
C ASP A 115 28.47 4.08 9.18
N ASN A 116 27.63 3.50 8.32
CA ASN A 116 28.05 2.89 7.07
C ASN A 116 27.93 3.84 5.86
N PHE A 117 27.52 5.08 6.09
CA PHE A 117 27.42 6.05 5.01
C PHE A 117 28.82 6.52 4.60
N ARG A 118 29.15 6.34 3.34
CA ARG A 118 30.36 6.87 2.72
C ARG A 118 29.98 7.93 1.69
N ARG A 119 30.50 9.13 1.90
CA ARG A 119 30.34 10.19 0.92
C ARG A 119 31.19 9.86 -0.30
N VAL A 120 30.60 9.91 -1.49
CA VAL A 120 31.35 9.80 -2.74
C VAL A 120 32.26 11.02 -2.84
N THR A 121 33.56 10.81 -2.91
CA THR A 121 34.56 11.86 -3.13
C THR A 121 34.75 12.13 -4.61
N LEU A 122 35.18 13.33 -4.94
CA LEU A 122 35.57 13.68 -6.31
C LEU A 122 36.64 12.68 -6.80
N GLY A 123 36.37 11.96 -7.90
CA GLY A 123 37.20 10.87 -8.40
C GLY A 123 36.59 9.47 -8.26
N GLN A 124 35.54 9.29 -7.44
CA GLN A 124 34.76 8.06 -7.34
C GLN A 124 33.42 8.12 -8.10
N GLY A 125 33.10 9.27 -8.68
CA GLY A 125 31.86 9.46 -9.45
C GLY A 125 31.90 8.81 -10.85
N GLU A 126 33.00 8.19 -11.22
CA GLU A 126 33.17 7.48 -12.49
C GLU A 126 32.59 6.05 -12.48
N LEU A 127 31.90 5.64 -11.42
CA LEU A 127 31.19 4.37 -11.32
C LEU A 127 29.90 4.31 -12.15
N PHE A 128 29.57 5.40 -12.75
CA PHE A 128 28.44 5.56 -13.64
C PHE A 128 28.94 6.09 -14.99
#